data_ced64b2e5eb2f22f36cc611742f4013b
#
_entry.id   ced64b2e5eb2f22f36cc611742f4013b
#
_cell.length_a   1.000
_cell.length_b   1.000
_cell.length_c   1.000
_cell.angle_alpha   90.00
_cell.angle_beta   90.00
_cell.angle_gamma   90.00
#
_symmetry.space_group_name_H-M   'P 1'
#
loop_
_entity.id
_entity.type
_entity.pdbx_description
1 polymer ?
#
loop_
_entity_poly.entity_id
_entity_poly.type
_entity_poly.pdbx_seq_one_letter_code
_entity_poly.pdbx_strand_id
1 'polypeptide(L)'
;MTEIIVIAETKDGIINPVTSELVSAAIVLGGNPTVIVPGVNDTAATSGAAISGVSKVIACVGEQFSNYDAAAWASAIDACAPAGVIICAATQNGKDLASRLAARRAVSVVQDVVAIDGGVLTSPIYSGKAMQNVSLHGDAVVSIRANTFSPSSDGGNAEISVVNQSADLKT
;
A
#
# COMPACT_ATOMS: atom_id res chain seq x y z
N MET A 1 16.04 -10.92 -0.97
CA MET A 1 15.16 -10.16 -0.06
C MET A 1 13.94 -9.70 -0.82
N THR A 2 12.78 -9.86 -0.22
CA THR A 2 11.50 -9.46 -0.82
C THR A 2 11.36 -7.94 -0.74
N GLU A 3 11.02 -7.30 -1.85
CA GLU A 3 10.74 -5.87 -1.87
C GLU A 3 9.40 -5.59 -1.17
N ILE A 4 9.31 -4.45 -0.49
CA ILE A 4 8.10 -4.03 0.19
C ILE A 4 7.56 -2.77 -0.48
N ILE A 5 6.29 -2.80 -0.85
CA ILE A 5 5.62 -1.72 -1.56
C ILE A 5 4.44 -1.23 -0.72
N VAL A 6 4.40 0.05 -0.43
CA VAL A 6 3.27 0.70 0.24
C VAL A 6 2.43 1.42 -0.80
N ILE A 7 1.13 1.15 -0.82
CA ILE A 7 0.19 1.91 -1.64
C ILE A 7 -0.37 3.05 -0.78
N ALA A 8 -0.02 4.28 -1.13
CA ALA A 8 -0.54 5.45 -0.44
C ALA A 8 -2.04 5.57 -0.70
N GLU A 9 -2.79 5.85 0.35
CA GLU A 9 -4.20 6.19 0.21
C GLU A 9 -4.32 7.67 -0.09
N THR A 10 -4.91 8.00 -1.24
CA THR A 10 -5.04 9.38 -1.70
C THR A 10 -6.50 9.73 -1.95
N LYS A 11 -6.83 10.99 -1.71
CA LYS A 11 -8.12 11.56 -2.06
C LYS A 11 -7.93 13.02 -2.43
N ASP A 12 -8.44 13.41 -3.59
CA ASP A 12 -8.39 14.78 -4.09
C ASP A 12 -6.96 15.37 -4.10
N GLY A 13 -5.98 14.56 -4.46
CA GLY A 13 -4.58 14.98 -4.55
C GLY A 13 -3.86 15.08 -3.21
N ILE A 14 -4.47 14.57 -2.13
CA ILE A 14 -3.90 14.61 -0.77
C ILE A 14 -3.67 13.19 -0.27
N ILE A 15 -2.47 12.94 0.27
CA ILE A 15 -2.14 11.67 0.93
C ILE A 15 -2.81 11.60 2.29
N ASN A 16 -3.51 10.50 2.56
CA ASN A 16 -4.05 10.22 3.89
C ASN A 16 -2.88 9.98 4.87
N PRO A 17 -2.92 10.58 6.07
CA PRO A 17 -1.89 10.38 7.10
C PRO A 17 -1.61 8.92 7.46
N VAL A 18 -2.54 8.00 7.24
CA VAL A 18 -2.32 6.57 7.46
C VAL A 18 -1.14 6.04 6.65
N THR A 19 -0.78 6.68 5.55
CA THR A 19 0.37 6.27 4.73
C THR A 19 1.66 6.22 5.54
N SER A 20 1.89 7.15 6.46
CA SER A 20 3.07 7.12 7.32
C SER A 20 3.05 5.95 8.31
N GLU A 21 1.89 5.51 8.74
CA GLU A 21 1.75 4.29 9.55
C GLU A 21 2.07 3.03 8.72
N LEU A 22 1.67 3.00 7.45
CA LEU A 22 1.99 1.90 6.53
C LEU A 22 3.50 1.82 6.27
N VAL A 23 4.17 2.96 6.17
CA VAL A 23 5.64 3.01 6.05
C VAL A 23 6.30 2.42 7.29
N SER A 24 5.83 2.76 8.49
CA SER A 24 6.33 2.18 9.74
C SER A 24 6.12 0.67 9.78
N ALA A 25 4.96 0.19 9.37
CA ALA A 25 4.67 -1.25 9.29
C ALA A 25 5.63 -1.96 8.33
N ALA A 26 5.94 -1.35 7.19
CA ALA A 26 6.90 -1.89 6.23
C ALA A 26 8.29 -2.02 6.83
N ILE A 27 8.73 -1.03 7.57
CA ILE A 27 10.04 -1.05 8.23
C ILE A 27 10.09 -2.17 9.28
N VAL A 28 9.04 -2.33 10.07
CA VAL A 28 8.92 -3.43 11.04
C VAL A 28 8.94 -4.78 10.33
N LEU A 29 8.33 -4.89 9.16
CA LEU A 29 8.32 -6.12 8.36
C LEU A 29 9.70 -6.46 7.80
N GLY A 30 10.58 -5.50 7.63
CA GLY A 30 11.98 -5.77 7.34
C GLY A 30 12.63 -4.95 6.22
N GLY A 31 12.02 -3.85 5.77
CA GLY A 31 12.67 -3.06 4.74
C GLY A 31 12.08 -1.67 4.53
N ASN A 32 12.88 -0.80 3.95
CA ASN A 32 12.44 0.52 3.54
C ASN A 32 11.56 0.41 2.28
N PRO A 33 10.31 0.83 2.33
CA PRO A 33 9.39 0.57 1.24
C PRO A 33 9.57 1.52 0.06
N THR A 34 9.16 1.03 -1.12
CA THR A 34 8.76 1.87 -2.24
C THR A 34 7.32 2.29 -2.00
N VAL A 35 7.01 3.57 -2.11
CA VAL A 35 5.64 4.08 -1.98
C VAL A 35 5.08 4.38 -3.36
N ILE A 36 3.94 3.79 -3.68
CA ILE A 36 3.19 4.12 -4.89
C ILE A 36 2.10 5.12 -4.53
N VAL A 37 2.11 6.26 -5.19
CA VAL A 37 1.14 7.33 -4.96
C VAL A 37 0.24 7.45 -6.19
N PRO A 38 -0.98 6.90 -6.16
CA PRO A 38 -1.91 7.04 -7.27
C PRO A 38 -2.54 8.45 -7.28
N GLY A 39 -2.73 9.00 -8.46
CA GLY A 39 -3.36 10.31 -8.61
C GLY A 39 -3.55 10.70 -10.07
N VAL A 40 -4.35 11.74 -10.29
CA VAL A 40 -4.52 12.32 -11.64
C VAL A 40 -3.29 13.11 -12.08
N ASN A 41 -2.45 13.47 -11.13
CA ASN A 41 -1.15 14.11 -11.34
C ASN A 41 -0.18 13.65 -10.24
N ASP A 42 1.05 14.17 -10.26
CA ASP A 42 2.11 13.79 -9.33
C ASP A 42 2.18 14.67 -8.07
N THR A 43 1.21 15.52 -7.82
CA THR A 43 1.25 16.50 -6.72
C THR A 43 1.39 15.82 -5.35
N ALA A 44 0.65 14.75 -5.11
CA ALA A 44 0.68 14.04 -3.84
C ALA A 44 2.00 13.27 -3.60
N ALA A 45 2.77 12.99 -4.65
CA ALA A 45 4.01 12.22 -4.54
C ALA A 45 5.06 12.93 -3.66
N THR A 46 5.09 14.25 -3.67
CA THR A 46 6.01 15.03 -2.83
C THR A 46 5.78 14.75 -1.34
N SER A 47 4.52 14.64 -0.92
CA SER A 47 4.19 14.30 0.47
C SER A 47 4.64 12.87 0.82
N GLY A 48 4.53 11.93 -0.11
CA GLY A 48 5.03 10.57 0.08
C GLY A 48 6.55 10.52 0.22
N ALA A 49 7.26 11.28 -0.60
CA ALA A 49 8.72 11.36 -0.56
C ALA A 49 9.25 11.99 0.74
N ALA A 50 8.46 12.84 1.37
CA ALA A 50 8.82 13.49 2.63
C ALA A 50 8.71 12.57 3.86
N ILE A 51 8.12 11.39 3.75
CA ILE A 51 8.00 10.43 4.85
C ILE A 51 9.36 9.78 5.09
N SER A 52 9.84 9.82 6.32
CA SER A 52 11.10 9.19 6.71
C SER A 52 11.04 7.67 6.55
N GLY A 53 12.07 7.09 5.97
CA GLY A 53 12.17 5.63 5.76
C GLY A 53 11.75 5.15 4.39
N VAL A 54 11.15 6.00 3.57
CA VAL A 54 10.77 5.66 2.20
C VAL A 54 12.02 5.58 1.33
N SER A 55 12.18 4.48 0.57
CA SER A 55 13.35 4.32 -0.31
C SER A 55 13.18 5.07 -1.64
N LYS A 56 12.00 5.01 -2.22
CA LYS A 56 11.64 5.76 -3.43
C LYS A 56 10.13 5.88 -3.55
N VAL A 57 9.67 6.81 -4.38
CA VAL A 57 8.26 7.03 -4.67
C VAL A 57 8.00 6.82 -6.15
N ILE A 58 6.95 6.10 -6.48
CA ILE A 58 6.42 5.98 -7.84
C ILE A 58 5.08 6.73 -7.86
N ALA A 59 5.04 7.84 -8.58
CA ALA A 59 3.79 8.54 -8.83
C ALA A 59 3.06 7.83 -9.99
N CYS A 60 2.00 7.12 -9.67
CA CYS A 60 1.17 6.42 -10.64
C CYS A 60 0.08 7.37 -11.11
N VAL A 61 0.23 7.94 -12.31
CA VAL A 61 -0.60 9.03 -12.81
C VAL A 61 -1.57 8.53 -13.87
N GLY A 62 -2.84 8.88 -13.73
CA GLY A 62 -3.87 8.56 -14.71
C GLY A 62 -5.22 9.15 -14.34
N GLU A 63 -6.06 9.40 -15.33
CA GLU A 63 -7.39 9.98 -15.11
C GLU A 63 -8.33 9.05 -14.33
N GLN A 64 -8.10 7.73 -14.37
CA GLN A 64 -8.87 6.75 -13.62
C GLN A 64 -8.81 6.98 -12.11
N PHE A 65 -7.81 7.70 -11.63
CA PHE A 65 -7.66 8.01 -10.20
C PHE A 65 -8.50 9.21 -9.74
N SER A 66 -9.27 9.83 -10.63
CA SER A 66 -10.17 10.92 -10.25
C SER A 66 -11.33 10.46 -9.38
N ASN A 67 -11.81 9.23 -9.62
CA ASN A 67 -12.84 8.59 -8.80
C ASN A 67 -12.41 7.16 -8.51
N TYR A 68 -12.78 6.65 -7.34
CA TYR A 68 -12.42 5.29 -6.99
C TYR A 68 -13.18 4.27 -7.84
N ASP A 69 -12.42 3.48 -8.59
CA ASP A 69 -12.88 2.28 -9.29
C ASP A 69 -11.86 1.19 -9.02
N ALA A 70 -12.25 0.20 -8.24
CA ALA A 70 -11.31 -0.82 -7.76
C ALA A 70 -10.61 -1.57 -8.90
N ALA A 71 -11.31 -1.89 -9.96
CA ALA A 71 -10.73 -2.62 -11.09
C ALA A 71 -9.71 -1.77 -11.85
N ALA A 72 -10.05 -0.51 -12.14
CA ALA A 72 -9.17 0.40 -12.85
C ALA A 72 -7.93 0.75 -12.01
N TRP A 73 -8.12 1.02 -10.72
CA TRP A 73 -7.03 1.32 -9.81
C TRP A 73 -6.09 0.12 -9.64
N ALA A 74 -6.63 -1.08 -9.43
CA ALA A 74 -5.82 -2.28 -9.27
C ALA A 74 -4.99 -2.57 -10.53
N SER A 75 -5.58 -2.41 -11.71
CA SER A 75 -4.88 -2.60 -12.98
C SER A 75 -3.69 -1.64 -13.13
N ALA A 76 -3.91 -0.35 -12.88
CA ALA A 76 -2.87 0.67 -13.02
C ALA A 76 -1.77 0.50 -11.97
N ILE A 77 -2.13 0.27 -10.72
CA ILE A 77 -1.18 0.08 -9.62
C ILE A 77 -0.36 -1.20 -9.84
N ASP A 78 -0.99 -2.28 -10.24
CA ASP A 78 -0.30 -3.53 -10.53
C ASP A 78 0.77 -3.36 -11.62
N ALA A 79 0.46 -2.58 -12.65
CA ALA A 79 1.41 -2.28 -13.72
C ALA A 79 2.61 -1.45 -13.25
N CYS A 80 2.45 -0.62 -12.21
CA CYS A 80 3.51 0.20 -11.64
C CYS A 80 4.33 -0.53 -10.57
N ALA A 81 3.72 -1.46 -9.85
CA ALA A 81 4.32 -2.06 -8.67
C ALA A 81 5.25 -3.23 -9.03
N PRO A 82 6.48 -3.25 -8.48
CA PRO A 82 7.34 -4.43 -8.64
C PRO A 82 6.78 -5.63 -7.87
N ALA A 83 7.41 -6.79 -8.07
CA ALA A 83 7.10 -7.98 -7.28
C ALA A 83 7.52 -7.78 -5.82
N GLY A 84 6.78 -8.31 -4.88
CA GLY A 84 7.08 -8.21 -3.47
C GLY A 84 5.83 -8.25 -2.59
N VAL A 85 5.98 -7.75 -1.37
CA VAL A 85 4.88 -7.62 -0.42
C VAL A 85 4.26 -6.24 -0.59
N ILE A 86 2.97 -6.19 -0.89
CA ILE A 86 2.23 -4.94 -1.05
C ILE A 86 1.44 -4.65 0.22
N ILE A 87 1.56 -3.43 0.74
CA ILE A 87 0.87 -2.99 1.95
C ILE A 87 -0.14 -1.89 1.59
N CYS A 88 -1.39 -2.11 1.95
CA CYS A 88 -2.49 -1.16 1.79
C CYS A 88 -3.06 -0.78 3.16
N ALA A 89 -3.80 0.33 3.23
CA ALA A 89 -4.58 0.66 4.42
C ALA A 89 -5.83 -0.25 4.52
N ALA A 90 -6.20 -0.62 5.73
CA ALA A 90 -7.41 -1.44 5.96
C ALA A 90 -8.68 -0.58 6.03
N THR A 91 -8.82 0.33 5.10
CA THR A 91 -10.05 1.07 4.84
C THR A 91 -10.94 0.25 3.91
N GLN A 92 -12.16 0.68 3.69
CA GLN A 92 -13.07 0.01 2.75
C GLN A 92 -12.44 -0.10 1.36
N ASN A 93 -11.93 1.02 0.83
CA ASN A 93 -11.27 1.04 -0.48
C ASN A 93 -9.95 0.26 -0.47
N GLY A 94 -9.17 0.40 0.59
CA GLY A 94 -7.87 -0.28 0.72
C GLY A 94 -8.01 -1.79 0.78
N LYS A 95 -9.00 -2.31 1.49
CA LYS A 95 -9.27 -3.76 1.56
C LYS A 95 -9.74 -4.30 0.22
N ASP A 96 -10.59 -3.57 -0.48
CA ASP A 96 -11.06 -3.95 -1.82
C ASP A 96 -9.89 -3.97 -2.81
N LEU A 97 -9.07 -2.93 -2.80
CA LEU A 97 -7.88 -2.83 -3.63
C LEU A 97 -6.88 -3.96 -3.33
N ALA A 98 -6.65 -4.25 -2.04
CA ALA A 98 -5.76 -5.33 -1.62
C ALA A 98 -6.21 -6.69 -2.14
N SER A 99 -7.49 -6.99 -2.05
CA SER A 99 -8.05 -8.24 -2.55
C SER A 99 -7.87 -8.39 -4.06
N ARG A 100 -8.10 -7.31 -4.80
CA ARG A 100 -7.95 -7.32 -6.26
C ARG A 100 -6.50 -7.46 -6.70
N LEU A 101 -5.59 -6.77 -6.03
CA LEU A 101 -4.15 -6.89 -6.30
C LEU A 101 -3.66 -8.31 -6.02
N ALA A 102 -4.08 -8.90 -4.91
CA ALA A 102 -3.72 -10.28 -4.57
C ALA A 102 -4.24 -11.27 -5.63
N ALA A 103 -5.47 -11.10 -6.07
CA ALA A 103 -6.06 -11.95 -7.11
C ALA A 103 -5.31 -11.81 -8.45
N ARG A 104 -4.99 -10.58 -8.85
CA ARG A 104 -4.24 -10.34 -10.09
C ARG A 104 -2.85 -11.00 -10.07
N ARG A 105 -2.21 -11.00 -8.92
CA ARG A 105 -0.85 -11.54 -8.74
C ARG A 105 -0.84 -13.02 -8.34
N ALA A 106 -2.02 -13.61 -8.10
CA ALA A 106 -2.16 -14.98 -7.62
C ALA A 106 -1.36 -15.23 -6.33
N VAL A 107 -1.42 -14.27 -5.41
CA VAL A 107 -0.77 -14.34 -4.11
C VAL A 107 -1.80 -14.25 -2.98
N SER A 108 -1.36 -14.59 -1.76
CA SER A 108 -2.24 -14.51 -0.58
C SER A 108 -2.50 -13.07 -0.17
N VAL A 109 -3.65 -12.83 0.43
CA VAL A 109 -3.99 -11.56 1.07
C VAL A 109 -4.22 -11.78 2.56
N VAL A 110 -3.64 -10.89 3.38
CA VAL A 110 -3.87 -10.86 4.84
C VAL A 110 -4.50 -9.51 5.17
N GLN A 111 -5.75 -9.53 5.59
CA GLN A 111 -6.51 -8.31 5.82
C GLN A 111 -6.53 -7.90 7.28
N ASP A 112 -6.53 -6.58 7.49
CA ASP A 112 -6.78 -5.96 8.79
C ASP A 112 -5.73 -6.33 9.85
N VAL A 113 -4.46 -6.29 9.46
CA VAL A 113 -3.33 -6.60 10.34
C VAL A 113 -3.20 -5.53 11.43
N VAL A 114 -3.04 -5.96 12.68
CA VAL A 114 -2.93 -5.09 13.85
C VAL A 114 -1.56 -5.17 14.53
N ALA A 115 -0.75 -6.17 14.20
CA ALA A 115 0.60 -6.31 14.74
C ALA A 115 1.49 -7.10 13.79
N ILE A 116 2.78 -6.79 13.80
CA ILE A 116 3.82 -7.51 13.06
C ILE A 116 4.96 -7.77 14.04
N ASP A 117 5.37 -9.04 14.14
CA ASP A 117 6.48 -9.44 14.98
C ASP A 117 7.30 -10.54 14.29
N GLY A 118 8.54 -10.22 13.94
CA GLY A 118 9.46 -11.19 13.34
C GLY A 118 8.94 -11.84 12.06
N GLY A 119 8.19 -11.12 11.23
CA GLY A 119 7.58 -11.64 10.01
C GLY A 119 6.24 -12.36 10.23
N VAL A 120 5.75 -12.40 11.46
CA VAL A 120 4.41 -12.92 11.78
C VAL A 120 3.42 -11.77 11.88
N LEU A 121 2.34 -11.86 11.12
CA LEU A 121 1.28 -10.86 11.09
C LEU A 121 0.10 -11.36 11.92
N THR A 122 -0.45 -10.48 12.75
CA THR A 122 -1.62 -10.79 13.58
C THR A 122 -2.80 -9.98 13.09
N SER A 123 -3.93 -10.66 12.86
CA SER A 123 -5.17 -10.01 12.44
C SER A 123 -6.38 -10.62 13.17
N PRO A 124 -7.39 -9.79 13.49
CA PRO A 124 -8.62 -10.30 14.10
C PRO A 124 -9.47 -11.02 13.05
N ILE A 125 -10.11 -12.11 13.47
CA ILE A 125 -11.08 -12.86 12.67
C ILE A 125 -12.35 -13.08 13.48
N TYR A 126 -13.43 -13.51 12.83
CA TYR A 126 -14.72 -13.73 13.47
C TYR A 126 -15.21 -12.51 14.27
N SER A 127 -15.16 -11.33 13.66
CA SER A 127 -15.58 -10.06 14.29
C SER A 127 -14.82 -9.76 15.60
N GLY A 128 -13.53 -10.09 15.63
CA GLY A 128 -12.66 -9.84 16.78
C GLY A 128 -12.72 -10.89 17.88
N LYS A 129 -13.47 -11.97 17.68
CA LYS A 129 -13.58 -13.05 18.67
C LYS A 129 -12.34 -13.95 18.72
N ALA A 130 -11.52 -13.94 17.69
CA ALA A 130 -10.27 -14.68 17.61
C ALA A 130 -9.20 -13.86 16.91
N MET A 131 -7.93 -14.19 17.16
CA MET A 131 -6.80 -13.59 16.48
C MET A 131 -6.12 -14.64 15.62
N GLN A 132 -5.77 -14.26 14.40
CA GLN A 132 -5.04 -15.11 13.46
C GLN A 132 -3.60 -14.63 13.36
N ASN A 133 -2.65 -15.57 13.45
CA ASN A 133 -1.25 -15.31 13.21
C ASN A 133 -0.83 -15.95 11.88
N VAL A 134 -0.24 -15.16 11.00
CA VAL A 134 0.16 -15.60 9.66
C VAL A 134 1.62 -15.28 9.45
N SER A 135 2.41 -16.28 9.05
CA SER A 135 3.79 -16.07 8.61
C SER A 135 3.83 -15.88 7.09
N LEU A 136 4.55 -14.87 6.63
CA LEU A 136 4.74 -14.64 5.20
C LEU A 136 5.93 -15.44 4.68
N HIS A 137 5.72 -16.12 3.56
CA HIS A 137 6.75 -16.89 2.87
C HIS A 137 6.81 -16.49 1.38
N GLY A 138 7.14 -15.24 1.10
CA GLY A 138 7.21 -14.71 -0.25
C GLY A 138 6.24 -13.57 -0.48
N ASP A 139 5.85 -13.38 -1.73
CA ASP A 139 4.98 -12.29 -2.13
C ASP A 139 3.58 -12.45 -1.54
N ALA A 140 3.01 -11.34 -1.12
CA ALA A 140 1.67 -11.28 -0.54
C ALA A 140 1.13 -9.85 -0.63
N VAL A 141 -0.17 -9.69 -0.37
CA VAL A 141 -0.78 -8.38 -0.18
C VAL A 141 -1.35 -8.32 1.24
N VAL A 142 -1.09 -7.22 1.93
CA VAL A 142 -1.44 -7.03 3.35
C VAL A 142 -2.20 -5.72 3.50
N SER A 143 -3.28 -5.70 4.27
CA SER A 143 -3.87 -4.45 4.71
C SER A 143 -3.65 -4.24 6.21
N ILE A 144 -3.33 -3.00 6.59
CA ILE A 144 -2.96 -2.61 7.96
C ILE A 144 -4.06 -1.75 8.55
N ARG A 145 -4.53 -2.09 9.74
CA ARG A 145 -5.53 -1.29 10.45
C ARG A 145 -4.92 0.03 10.90
N ALA A 146 -5.64 1.13 10.72
CA ALA A 146 -5.22 2.46 11.18
C ALA A 146 -5.05 2.48 12.71
N ASN A 147 -4.15 3.33 13.17
CA ASN A 147 -3.84 3.55 14.60
C ASN A 147 -3.27 2.32 15.32
N THR A 148 -2.65 1.39 14.59
CA THR A 148 -1.98 0.22 15.17
C THR A 148 -0.45 0.32 15.13
N PHE A 149 0.07 1.18 14.26
CA PHE A 149 1.51 1.47 14.16
C PHE A 149 1.75 2.96 14.36
N SER A 150 2.86 3.31 14.99
CA SER A 150 3.23 4.73 15.12
C SER A 150 3.61 5.28 13.75
N PRO A 151 3.09 6.45 13.37
CA PRO A 151 3.42 7.01 12.07
C PRO A 151 4.91 7.36 11.96
N SER A 152 5.48 7.16 10.78
CA SER A 152 6.83 7.65 10.48
C SER A 152 6.83 9.17 10.43
N SER A 153 7.92 9.76 10.90
CA SER A 153 8.08 11.22 10.91
C SER A 153 8.38 11.77 9.51
N ASP A 154 8.25 13.07 9.37
CA ASP A 154 8.76 13.78 8.20
C ASP A 154 10.30 13.82 8.24
N GLY A 155 10.91 14.14 7.12
CA GLY A 155 12.37 14.24 7.00
C GLY A 155 12.93 13.32 5.94
N GLY A 156 12.07 12.63 5.20
CA GLY A 156 12.45 11.83 4.04
C GLY A 156 12.81 12.72 2.85
N ASN A 157 13.60 12.15 1.94
CA ASN A 157 14.01 12.80 0.70
C ASN A 157 14.11 11.74 -0.41
N ALA A 158 13.04 10.99 -0.59
CA ALA A 158 13.02 9.93 -1.58
C ALA A 158 12.93 10.47 -3.00
N GLU A 159 13.54 9.77 -3.93
CA GLU A 159 13.42 10.08 -5.37
C GLU A 159 12.02 9.73 -5.86
N ILE A 160 11.47 10.60 -6.70
CA ILE A 160 10.13 10.41 -7.28
C ILE A 160 10.28 10.06 -8.76
N SER A 161 9.71 8.93 -9.15
CA SER A 161 9.56 8.55 -10.55
C SER A 161 8.09 8.65 -10.94
N VAL A 162 7.81 9.30 -12.08
CA VAL A 162 6.43 9.44 -12.58
C VAL A 162 6.17 8.38 -13.63
N VAL A 163 5.11 7.61 -13.46
CA VAL A 163 4.67 6.61 -14.42
C VAL A 163 3.23 6.93 -14.83
N ASN A 164 3.02 7.17 -16.11
CA ASN A 164 1.69 7.43 -16.66
C ASN A 164 1.04 6.10 -17.01
N GLN A 165 -0.12 5.83 -16.42
CA GLN A 165 -0.91 4.64 -16.68
C GLN A 165 -2.33 5.03 -17.11
N SER A 166 -2.78 4.46 -18.21
CA SER A 166 -4.18 4.54 -18.60
C SER A 166 -4.83 3.21 -18.28
N ALA A 167 -5.92 3.23 -17.52
CA ALA A 167 -6.68 2.01 -17.30
C ALA A 167 -7.43 1.63 -18.57
N ASP A 168 -7.30 0.38 -18.97
CA ASP A 168 -8.21 -0.16 -19.97
C ASP A 168 -9.52 -0.50 -19.26
N LEU A 169 -10.51 0.38 -19.43
CA LEU A 169 -11.83 0.23 -18.81
C LEU A 169 -12.71 -0.78 -19.57
N LYS A 170 -12.13 -1.68 -20.32
CA LYS A 170 -12.89 -2.77 -20.90
C LYS A 170 -13.40 -3.68 -19.78
N THR A 171 -14.60 -3.45 -19.44
CA THR A 171 -15.39 -4.34 -18.59
C THR A 171 -15.59 -5.70 -19.30
#